data_81439a90fc454d2b95145a2448e73a44
#
_entry.id   81439a90fc454d2b95145a2448e73a44
#
_cell.length_a   1.000
_cell.length_b   1.000
_cell.length_c   1.000
_cell.angle_alpha   90.00
_cell.angle_beta   90.00
_cell.angle_gamma   90.00
#
_symmetry.space_group_name_H-M   'P 1'
#
loop_
_entity.id
_entity.type
_entity.pdbx_description
1 polymer ?
#
loop_
_entity_poly.entity_id
_entity_poly.type
_entity_poly.pdbx_seq_one_letter_code
_entity_poly.pdbx_strand_id
1 'polypeptide(L)'
;YKHAECRNSNSIGIEMCVRNKGSQSAESKDWYFEEATVNAAIELTKYLMQKYGVPASNVIRHHDVTGKICPNPYVYNSTKHTWDAFKKAISGGTEQKDSMTKITGKSEATAEQMTAYIKAKNGSVAQSVLDMIPLYLSEGEAENIRGDIAFAQSCLETGNFTFSGSAVELSQNNFCGMGVTQNGETGNSFKTPQLGIRAQIQHLKAYANTTKLKQECVDPRFDLVSRGCAPYVEYLGIQENPKSKGWAAGAGYGEKILKILDAIKETGSSQAGDGSPKPD
;
A
#
# COMPACT_ATOMS: atom_id res chain seq x y z
N TYR A 1 -24.41 27.25 -16.20
CA TYR A 1 -23.56 26.07 -15.93
C TYR A 1 -24.23 24.82 -16.51
N LYS A 2 -23.48 24.02 -17.28
CA LYS A 2 -23.97 22.73 -17.80
C LYS A 2 -23.96 21.64 -16.69
N HIS A 3 -23.11 21.80 -15.66
CA HIS A 3 -23.05 20.89 -14.53
C HIS A 3 -23.86 21.44 -13.35
N ALA A 4 -24.85 20.66 -12.89
CA ALA A 4 -25.82 21.13 -11.90
C ALA A 4 -25.18 21.42 -10.51
N GLU A 5 -24.13 20.72 -10.15
CA GLU A 5 -23.58 20.70 -8.77
C GLU A 5 -22.20 21.38 -8.63
N CYS A 6 -21.40 21.49 -9.73
CA CYS A 6 -20.07 22.07 -9.65
C CYS A 6 -20.11 23.60 -9.55
N ARG A 7 -19.47 24.14 -8.54
CA ARG A 7 -19.32 25.59 -8.26
C ARG A 7 -17.91 25.89 -7.77
N ASN A 8 -17.48 27.14 -7.90
CA ASN A 8 -16.19 27.59 -7.36
C ASN A 8 -16.05 27.38 -5.83
N SER A 9 -17.18 27.34 -5.14
CA SER A 9 -17.21 27.13 -3.66
C SER A 9 -17.07 25.68 -3.23
N ASN A 10 -17.22 24.70 -4.14
CA ASN A 10 -17.19 23.27 -3.84
C ASN A 10 -16.30 22.48 -4.80
N SER A 11 -15.37 23.12 -5.49
CA SER A 11 -14.44 22.47 -6.40
C SER A 11 -13.02 23.01 -6.24
N ILE A 12 -12.05 22.21 -6.68
CA ILE A 12 -10.65 22.59 -6.78
C ILE A 12 -10.29 22.64 -8.25
N GLY A 13 -9.72 23.78 -8.71
CA GLY A 13 -9.20 23.93 -10.05
C GLY A 13 -7.73 23.50 -10.14
N ILE A 14 -7.39 22.73 -11.18
CA ILE A 14 -6.01 22.41 -11.54
C ILE A 14 -5.71 23.10 -12.85
N GLU A 15 -4.75 24.00 -12.85
CA GLU A 15 -4.25 24.66 -14.06
C GLU A 15 -3.07 23.88 -14.64
N MET A 16 -3.12 23.63 -15.96
CA MET A 16 -2.09 22.87 -16.66
C MET A 16 -1.43 23.75 -17.73
N CYS A 17 -0.10 23.83 -17.71
CA CYS A 17 0.65 24.55 -18.74
C CYS A 17 0.49 23.88 -20.12
N VAL A 18 0.06 24.62 -21.11
CA VAL A 18 -0.04 24.17 -22.50
C VAL A 18 1.09 24.74 -23.36
N ARG A 19 1.40 24.03 -24.44
CA ARG A 19 2.28 24.48 -25.54
C ARG A 19 1.46 24.63 -26.81
N ASN A 20 1.96 25.42 -27.73
CA ASN A 20 1.33 25.63 -29.05
C ASN A 20 2.39 25.49 -30.16
N LYS A 21 2.04 24.82 -31.24
CA LYS A 21 2.91 24.58 -32.40
C LYS A 21 2.45 25.30 -33.70
N GLY A 22 1.46 26.16 -33.59
CA GLY A 22 0.91 26.89 -34.75
C GLY A 22 -0.01 28.05 -34.35
N SER A 23 -1.29 27.99 -34.69
CA SER A 23 -2.25 29.04 -34.40
C SER A 23 -2.52 29.19 -32.90
N GLN A 24 -2.43 30.39 -32.37
CA GLN A 24 -2.72 30.73 -30.96
C GLN A 24 -4.21 30.99 -30.68
N SER A 25 -5.10 30.77 -31.66
CA SER A 25 -6.52 30.80 -31.38
C SER A 25 -6.89 29.81 -30.26
N ALA A 26 -7.75 30.23 -29.37
CA ALA A 26 -8.23 29.36 -28.27
C ALA A 26 -8.90 28.07 -28.79
N GLU A 27 -9.44 28.11 -30.03
CA GLU A 27 -10.10 27.01 -30.71
C GLU A 27 -9.16 26.17 -31.59
N SER A 28 -7.86 26.53 -31.66
CA SER A 28 -6.90 25.79 -32.48
C SER A 28 -6.64 24.42 -31.90
N LYS A 29 -6.46 23.43 -32.79
CA LYS A 29 -5.99 22.08 -32.42
C LYS A 29 -4.46 21.99 -32.27
N ASP A 30 -3.74 23.12 -32.39
CA ASP A 30 -2.29 23.18 -32.26
C ASP A 30 -1.79 23.22 -30.81
N TRP A 31 -2.71 23.35 -29.85
CA TRP A 31 -2.40 23.26 -28.44
C TRP A 31 -2.16 21.81 -28.00
N TYR A 32 -1.12 21.61 -27.18
CA TYR A 32 -0.75 20.30 -26.67
C TYR A 32 -0.16 20.38 -25.26
N PHE A 33 -0.16 19.25 -24.56
CA PHE A 33 0.55 19.08 -23.29
C PHE A 33 1.88 18.38 -23.52
N GLU A 34 2.90 18.84 -22.80
CA GLU A 34 4.13 18.10 -22.60
C GLU A 34 3.87 16.92 -21.68
N GLU A 35 4.60 15.82 -21.87
CA GLU A 35 4.45 14.61 -21.06
C GLU A 35 4.69 14.85 -19.56
N ALA A 36 5.71 15.66 -19.23
CA ALA A 36 5.99 16.06 -17.84
C ALA A 36 4.80 16.78 -17.18
N THR A 37 4.12 17.66 -17.94
CA THR A 37 2.92 18.37 -17.45
C THR A 37 1.78 17.40 -17.18
N VAL A 38 1.56 16.43 -18.08
CA VAL A 38 0.51 15.41 -17.90
C VAL A 38 0.79 14.53 -16.71
N ASN A 39 2.02 14.05 -16.55
CA ASN A 39 2.41 13.21 -15.42
C ASN A 39 2.26 13.94 -14.07
N ALA A 40 2.75 15.19 -13.97
CA ALA A 40 2.57 16.01 -12.77
C ALA A 40 1.08 16.27 -12.45
N ALA A 41 0.25 16.51 -13.48
CA ALA A 41 -1.19 16.70 -13.29
C ALA A 41 -1.88 15.42 -12.82
N ILE A 42 -1.47 14.24 -13.32
CA ILE A 42 -1.98 12.94 -12.88
C ILE A 42 -1.66 12.73 -11.40
N GLU A 43 -0.40 12.94 -10.99
CA GLU A 43 0.03 12.78 -9.60
C GLU A 43 -0.71 13.75 -8.66
N LEU A 44 -0.78 15.03 -9.02
CA LEU A 44 -1.50 16.03 -8.23
C LEU A 44 -2.99 15.68 -8.12
N THR A 45 -3.62 15.25 -9.22
CA THR A 45 -5.03 14.88 -9.21
C THR A 45 -5.28 13.69 -8.30
N LYS A 46 -4.46 12.64 -8.38
CA LYS A 46 -4.54 11.49 -7.46
C LYS A 46 -4.40 11.88 -6.01
N TYR A 47 -3.40 12.72 -5.71
CA TYR A 47 -3.20 13.24 -4.35
C TYR A 47 -4.44 13.99 -3.83
N LEU A 48 -5.02 14.88 -4.64
CA LEU A 48 -6.21 15.64 -4.25
C LEU A 48 -7.45 14.75 -4.12
N MET A 49 -7.61 13.77 -5.02
CA MET A 49 -8.68 12.77 -4.94
C MET A 49 -8.60 12.01 -3.61
N GLN A 50 -7.42 11.54 -3.23
CA GLN A 50 -7.19 10.84 -1.97
C GLN A 50 -7.44 11.77 -0.76
N LYS A 51 -6.84 12.96 -0.79
CA LYS A 51 -6.91 13.92 0.33
C LYS A 51 -8.33 14.36 0.67
N TYR A 52 -9.18 14.52 -0.35
CA TYR A 52 -10.54 15.05 -0.18
C TYR A 52 -11.63 14.02 -0.43
N GLY A 53 -11.29 12.75 -0.65
CA GLY A 53 -12.26 11.69 -0.91
C GLY A 53 -13.04 11.87 -2.23
N VAL A 54 -12.43 12.48 -3.25
CA VAL A 54 -13.10 12.78 -4.53
C VAL A 54 -12.96 11.58 -5.46
N PRO A 55 -14.06 10.94 -5.90
CA PRO A 55 -14.00 9.85 -6.85
C PRO A 55 -13.57 10.33 -8.24
N ALA A 56 -12.93 9.46 -9.02
CA ALA A 56 -12.49 9.79 -10.38
C ALA A 56 -13.63 10.26 -11.30
N SER A 57 -14.87 9.81 -11.06
CA SER A 57 -16.07 10.30 -11.77
C SER A 57 -16.26 11.81 -11.63
N ASN A 58 -15.89 12.38 -10.48
CA ASN A 58 -16.04 13.80 -10.18
C ASN A 58 -14.85 14.66 -10.65
N VAL A 59 -13.82 14.06 -11.25
CA VAL A 59 -12.77 14.81 -11.95
C VAL A 59 -13.27 15.10 -13.35
N ILE A 60 -13.55 16.38 -13.60
CA ILE A 60 -14.20 16.88 -14.82
C ILE A 60 -13.42 18.04 -15.43
N ARG A 61 -13.63 18.32 -16.71
CA ARG A 61 -13.01 19.46 -17.41
C ARG A 61 -13.84 20.71 -17.18
N HIS A 62 -13.23 21.88 -17.32
CA HIS A 62 -13.96 23.13 -17.41
C HIS A 62 -14.99 23.11 -18.57
N HIS A 63 -14.65 22.41 -19.64
CA HIS A 63 -15.59 22.15 -20.75
C HIS A 63 -16.87 21.45 -20.26
N ASP A 64 -16.80 20.50 -19.39
CA ASP A 64 -17.95 19.75 -18.89
C ASP A 64 -18.86 20.62 -18.00
N VAL A 65 -18.29 21.67 -17.39
CA VAL A 65 -19.03 22.62 -16.54
C VAL A 65 -19.70 23.74 -17.36
N THR A 66 -19.00 24.30 -18.34
CA THR A 66 -19.43 25.55 -19.01
C THR A 66 -19.58 25.41 -20.51
N GLY A 67 -19.01 24.39 -21.14
CA GLY A 67 -18.90 24.24 -22.61
C GLY A 67 -17.71 24.97 -23.22
N LYS A 68 -16.91 25.69 -22.42
CA LYS A 68 -15.68 26.34 -22.90
C LYS A 68 -14.68 25.27 -23.37
N ILE A 69 -13.93 25.59 -24.44
CA ILE A 69 -12.85 24.69 -24.93
C ILE A 69 -11.65 24.75 -23.94
N CYS A 70 -11.82 24.14 -22.80
CA CYS A 70 -10.82 24.14 -21.71
C CYS A 70 -10.86 22.84 -20.88
N PRO A 71 -9.73 22.18 -20.65
CA PRO A 71 -8.44 22.44 -21.32
C PRO A 71 -8.48 21.97 -22.78
N ASN A 72 -8.04 22.82 -23.70
CA ASN A 72 -8.14 22.61 -25.14
C ASN A 72 -7.64 21.22 -25.60
N PRO A 73 -6.42 20.75 -25.22
CA PRO A 73 -5.93 19.44 -25.68
C PRO A 73 -6.84 18.28 -25.28
N TYR A 74 -7.52 18.36 -24.14
CA TYR A 74 -8.44 17.32 -23.66
C TYR A 74 -9.86 17.45 -24.21
N VAL A 75 -10.20 18.59 -24.85
CA VAL A 75 -11.48 18.74 -25.56
C VAL A 75 -11.38 18.15 -26.97
N TYR A 76 -10.29 18.46 -27.66
CA TYR A 76 -10.11 17.99 -29.04
C TYR A 76 -9.47 16.60 -29.13
N ASN A 77 -8.75 16.18 -28.12
CA ASN A 77 -8.04 14.88 -28.10
C ASN A 77 -7.14 14.67 -29.33
N SER A 78 -6.50 15.77 -29.81
CA SER A 78 -5.72 15.78 -31.05
C SER A 78 -4.30 15.22 -30.92
N THR A 79 -3.89 14.78 -29.71
CA THR A 79 -2.57 14.24 -29.40
C THR A 79 -2.69 12.90 -28.69
N LYS A 80 -1.53 12.26 -28.39
CA LYS A 80 -1.47 11.04 -27.57
C LYS A 80 -2.03 11.23 -26.14
N HIS A 81 -2.03 12.47 -25.65
CA HIS A 81 -2.57 12.82 -24.33
C HIS A 81 -4.04 13.21 -24.46
N THR A 82 -4.92 12.21 -24.46
CA THR A 82 -6.37 12.40 -24.54
C THR A 82 -7.00 12.51 -23.14
N TRP A 83 -8.23 13.05 -23.08
CA TRP A 83 -8.99 13.07 -21.83
C TRP A 83 -9.25 11.65 -21.31
N ASP A 84 -9.57 10.70 -22.18
CA ASP A 84 -9.80 9.31 -21.78
C ASP A 84 -8.53 8.65 -21.24
N ALA A 85 -7.37 8.95 -21.85
CA ALA A 85 -6.09 8.49 -21.33
C ALA A 85 -5.79 9.10 -19.94
N PHE A 86 -6.09 10.38 -19.73
CA PHE A 86 -5.96 11.03 -18.42
C PHE A 86 -6.92 10.42 -17.39
N LYS A 87 -8.21 10.25 -17.76
CA LYS A 87 -9.21 9.60 -16.90
C LYS A 87 -8.81 8.17 -16.57
N LYS A 88 -8.31 7.40 -17.52
CA LYS A 88 -7.78 6.07 -17.29
C LYS A 88 -6.57 6.11 -16.36
N ALA A 89 -5.67 7.06 -16.51
CA ALA A 89 -4.48 7.18 -15.66
C ALA A 89 -4.82 7.59 -14.22
N ILE A 90 -5.78 8.50 -14.00
CA ILE A 90 -6.25 8.84 -12.64
C ILE A 90 -7.21 7.79 -12.07
N SER A 91 -7.92 7.03 -12.92
CA SER A 91 -8.78 5.90 -12.55
C SER A 91 -8.00 4.61 -12.53
N GLY A 92 -7.03 4.40 -13.42
CA GLY A 92 -6.22 3.22 -13.62
C GLY A 92 -4.83 3.31 -12.99
N GLY A 93 -4.51 4.45 -12.38
CA GLY A 93 -3.61 4.57 -11.25
C GLY A 93 -4.30 4.09 -9.98
N THR A 94 -5.53 3.63 -10.13
CA THR A 94 -6.31 2.75 -9.27
C THR A 94 -6.65 1.44 -10.00
N GLU A 95 -5.73 0.75 -10.59
CA GLU A 95 -5.34 -0.58 -10.13
C GLU A 95 -4.51 -0.46 -8.85
N GLN A 96 -4.48 0.69 -8.22
CA GLN A 96 -4.60 0.76 -6.81
C GLN A 96 -6.08 0.55 -6.53
N LYS A 97 -6.49 -0.78 -6.47
CA LYS A 97 -7.35 -1.23 -5.44
C LYS A 97 -8.36 -0.16 -4.95
N ASP A 98 -9.56 -0.19 -5.54
CA ASP A 98 -10.79 0.14 -4.82
C ASP A 98 -11.03 -0.90 -3.68
N SER A 99 -9.97 -1.51 -3.20
CA SER A 99 -9.94 -2.29 -1.98
C SER A 99 -8.61 -2.05 -1.28
N MET A 100 -8.63 -1.20 -0.24
CA MET A 100 -7.59 -1.20 0.78
C MET A 100 -7.24 -2.64 1.13
N THR A 101 -5.96 -2.91 1.41
CA THR A 101 -5.49 -4.28 1.62
C THR A 101 -6.01 -4.82 2.93
N LYS A 102 -6.98 -5.71 2.90
CA LYS A 102 -7.51 -6.35 4.11
C LYS A 102 -6.40 -7.13 4.81
N ILE A 103 -6.32 -6.96 6.12
CA ILE A 103 -5.44 -7.75 6.98
C ILE A 103 -5.97 -9.17 7.14
N THR A 104 -7.30 -9.35 7.04
CA THR A 104 -7.98 -10.64 7.12
C THR A 104 -7.95 -11.36 5.78
N GLY A 105 -7.92 -12.70 5.82
CA GLY A 105 -8.02 -13.56 4.64
C GLY A 105 -6.82 -14.49 4.49
N LYS A 106 -6.72 -15.10 3.32
CA LYS A 106 -5.59 -15.95 2.95
C LYS A 106 -4.38 -15.12 2.55
N SER A 107 -3.19 -15.61 2.89
CA SER A 107 -1.92 -15.08 2.36
C SER A 107 -1.87 -15.21 0.83
N GLU A 108 -1.34 -14.20 0.17
CA GLU A 108 -1.15 -14.17 -1.29
C GLU A 108 0.27 -14.59 -1.67
N ALA A 109 1.24 -14.37 -0.78
CA ALA A 109 2.61 -14.81 -0.97
C ALA A 109 2.83 -16.21 -0.39
N THR A 110 3.73 -16.98 -1.03
CA THR A 110 4.13 -18.31 -0.57
C THR A 110 5.36 -18.27 0.32
N ALA A 111 5.62 -19.36 1.07
CA ALA A 111 6.83 -19.50 1.88
C ALA A 111 8.12 -19.42 1.05
N GLU A 112 8.08 -19.93 -0.18
CA GLU A 112 9.21 -19.88 -1.13
C GLU A 112 9.51 -18.43 -1.54
N GLN A 113 8.48 -17.64 -1.87
CA GLN A 113 8.63 -16.22 -2.21
C GLN A 113 9.19 -15.43 -1.02
N MET A 114 8.63 -15.65 0.19
CA MET A 114 9.11 -15.02 1.42
C MET A 114 10.58 -15.38 1.72
N THR A 115 10.94 -16.66 1.51
CA THR A 115 12.31 -17.17 1.68
C THR A 115 13.27 -16.55 0.64
N ALA A 116 12.86 -16.50 -0.62
CA ALA A 116 13.66 -15.90 -1.68
C ALA A 116 13.89 -14.40 -1.44
N TYR A 117 12.84 -13.69 -1.05
CA TYR A 117 12.92 -12.27 -0.70
C TYR A 117 13.92 -12.01 0.42
N ILE A 118 13.79 -12.73 1.56
CA ILE A 118 14.64 -12.45 2.71
C ILE A 118 16.10 -12.81 2.45
N LYS A 119 16.37 -13.89 1.71
CA LYS A 119 17.74 -14.24 1.28
C LYS A 119 18.36 -13.15 0.39
N ALA A 120 17.55 -12.54 -0.49
CA ALA A 120 18.01 -11.46 -1.36
C ALA A 120 18.27 -10.16 -0.58
N LYS A 121 17.49 -9.89 0.49
CA LYS A 121 17.62 -8.66 1.30
C LYS A 121 18.63 -8.77 2.44
N ASN A 122 18.82 -9.97 2.95
CA ASN A 122 19.75 -10.27 4.06
C ASN A 122 20.54 -11.53 3.70
N GLY A 123 21.70 -11.35 3.05
CA GLY A 123 22.56 -12.46 2.63
C GLY A 123 23.15 -13.29 3.80
N SER A 124 23.06 -12.77 5.03
CA SER A 124 23.52 -13.42 6.25
C SER A 124 22.35 -13.88 7.14
N VAL A 125 21.15 -14.00 6.58
CA VAL A 125 19.96 -14.40 7.34
C VAL A 125 20.18 -15.75 8.03
N ALA A 126 19.89 -15.83 9.33
CA ALA A 126 20.05 -17.07 10.11
C ALA A 126 19.10 -18.15 9.60
N GLN A 127 19.56 -19.42 9.62
CA GLN A 127 18.72 -20.56 9.22
C GLN A 127 17.44 -20.63 10.06
N SER A 128 17.50 -20.31 11.35
CA SER A 128 16.32 -20.27 12.23
C SER A 128 15.23 -19.29 11.77
N VAL A 129 15.61 -18.19 11.09
CA VAL A 129 14.66 -17.26 10.47
C VAL A 129 13.98 -17.91 9.27
N LEU A 130 14.74 -18.62 8.44
CA LEU A 130 14.18 -19.33 7.28
C LEU A 130 13.22 -20.45 7.71
N ASP A 131 13.58 -21.19 8.77
CA ASP A 131 12.78 -22.31 9.30
C ASP A 131 11.44 -21.85 9.90
N MET A 132 11.35 -20.60 10.40
CA MET A 132 10.09 -20.08 10.96
C MET A 132 9.15 -19.44 9.92
N ILE A 133 9.58 -19.21 8.68
CA ILE A 133 8.73 -18.57 7.65
C ILE A 133 7.38 -19.28 7.48
N PRO A 134 7.30 -20.61 7.37
CA PRO A 134 6.01 -21.30 7.25
C PRO A 134 5.06 -21.06 8.42
N LEU A 135 5.58 -20.72 9.61
CA LEU A 135 4.76 -20.43 10.79
C LEU A 135 3.91 -19.17 10.61
N TYR A 136 4.39 -18.17 9.87
CA TYR A 136 3.57 -16.99 9.55
C TYR A 136 2.30 -17.37 8.78
N LEU A 137 2.42 -18.30 7.83
CA LEU A 137 1.28 -18.75 7.02
C LEU A 137 0.32 -19.59 7.87
N SER A 138 0.83 -20.56 8.65
CA SER A 138 -0.01 -21.44 9.46
C SER A 138 -0.71 -20.72 10.61
N GLU A 139 -0.02 -19.85 11.34
CA GLU A 139 -0.62 -19.06 12.43
C GLU A 139 -1.60 -18.02 11.86
N GLY A 140 -1.30 -17.45 10.70
CA GLY A 140 -2.20 -16.55 9.98
C GLY A 140 -3.49 -17.24 9.55
N GLU A 141 -3.40 -18.42 8.95
CA GLU A 141 -4.56 -19.22 8.53
C GLU A 141 -5.44 -19.60 9.73
N ALA A 142 -4.82 -20.02 10.84
CA ALA A 142 -5.52 -20.38 12.06
C ALA A 142 -6.42 -19.25 12.57
N GLU A 143 -5.99 -18.00 12.47
CA GLU A 143 -6.73 -16.82 12.95
C GLU A 143 -7.46 -16.05 11.84
N ASN A 144 -7.41 -16.51 10.59
CA ASN A 144 -7.92 -15.81 9.41
C ASN A 144 -7.29 -14.41 9.23
N ILE A 145 -5.99 -14.34 9.45
CA ILE A 145 -5.14 -13.16 9.23
C ILE A 145 -4.10 -13.50 8.16
N ARG A 146 -3.80 -12.56 7.31
CA ARG A 146 -2.79 -12.73 6.26
C ARG A 146 -1.39 -12.80 6.87
N GLY A 147 -0.82 -14.00 6.91
CA GLY A 147 0.52 -14.25 7.44
C GLY A 147 1.63 -13.60 6.61
N ASP A 148 1.43 -13.43 5.31
CA ASP A 148 2.34 -12.71 4.42
C ASP A 148 2.45 -11.22 4.77
N ILE A 149 1.36 -10.59 5.23
CA ILE A 149 1.36 -9.22 5.77
C ILE A 149 2.15 -9.18 7.09
N ALA A 150 1.93 -10.15 7.99
CA ALA A 150 2.69 -10.21 9.23
C ALA A 150 4.19 -10.40 8.99
N PHE A 151 4.59 -11.22 8.02
CA PHE A 151 5.97 -11.38 7.61
C PHE A 151 6.56 -10.10 7.01
N ALA A 152 5.84 -9.43 6.10
CA ALA A 152 6.25 -8.15 5.54
C ALA A 152 6.43 -7.08 6.62
N GLN A 153 5.54 -7.04 7.62
CA GLN A 153 5.67 -6.20 8.80
C GLN A 153 6.93 -6.53 9.59
N SER A 154 7.20 -7.82 9.84
CA SER A 154 8.42 -8.24 10.54
C SER A 154 9.69 -7.83 9.79
N CYS A 155 9.70 -7.93 8.46
CA CYS A 155 10.80 -7.42 7.64
C CYS A 155 11.02 -5.92 7.85
N LEU A 156 9.93 -5.13 7.95
CA LEU A 156 10.01 -3.68 8.22
C LEU A 156 10.58 -3.40 9.61
N GLU A 157 10.02 -4.03 10.64
CA GLU A 157 10.33 -3.75 12.06
C GLU A 157 11.73 -4.20 12.47
N THR A 158 12.27 -5.24 11.84
CA THR A 158 13.57 -5.83 12.17
C THR A 158 14.67 -5.49 11.18
N GLY A 159 14.40 -4.63 10.20
CA GLY A 159 15.33 -4.36 9.10
C GLY A 159 15.71 -5.63 8.33
N ASN A 160 14.69 -6.39 7.86
CA ASN A 160 14.89 -7.69 7.20
C ASN A 160 15.63 -8.71 8.08
N PHE A 161 15.23 -8.83 9.33
CA PHE A 161 15.82 -9.73 10.32
C PHE A 161 17.32 -9.54 10.56
N THR A 162 17.84 -8.35 10.32
CA THR A 162 19.20 -7.97 10.76
C THR A 162 19.20 -7.50 12.20
N PHE A 163 18.07 -7.01 12.71
CA PHE A 163 17.90 -6.39 14.03
C PHE A 163 18.83 -5.20 14.29
N SER A 164 19.47 -4.68 13.25
CA SER A 164 20.36 -3.52 13.35
C SER A 164 19.54 -2.26 13.70
N GLY A 165 19.81 -1.67 14.87
CA GLY A 165 19.07 -0.52 15.37
C GLY A 165 17.66 -0.84 15.87
N SER A 166 17.28 -2.12 15.96
CA SER A 166 16.03 -2.55 16.58
C SER A 166 16.12 -2.53 18.10
N ALA A 167 15.01 -2.25 18.77
CA ALA A 167 14.88 -2.35 20.23
C ALA A 167 14.70 -3.80 20.72
N VAL A 168 14.52 -4.75 19.80
CA VAL A 168 14.37 -6.18 20.08
C VAL A 168 15.46 -6.97 19.36
N GLU A 169 15.74 -8.18 19.86
CA GLU A 169 16.72 -9.10 19.31
C GLU A 169 16.06 -10.41 18.85
N LEU A 170 16.74 -11.16 17.97
CA LEU A 170 16.26 -12.45 17.47
C LEU A 170 15.94 -13.44 18.60
N SER A 171 16.75 -13.45 19.67
CA SER A 171 16.58 -14.30 20.85
C SER A 171 15.28 -14.10 21.62
N GLN A 172 14.63 -12.93 21.45
CA GLN A 172 13.37 -12.62 22.10
C GLN A 172 12.16 -13.24 21.37
N ASN A 173 12.34 -13.77 20.16
CA ASN A 173 11.24 -14.25 19.31
C ASN A 173 10.14 -13.20 19.10
N ASN A 174 10.51 -11.93 19.12
CA ASN A 174 9.64 -10.76 18.92
C ASN A 174 10.02 -10.08 17.60
N PHE A 175 9.23 -10.33 16.58
CA PHE A 175 9.57 -9.89 15.20
C PHE A 175 8.83 -8.62 14.76
N CYS A 176 8.10 -8.00 15.68
CA CYS A 176 7.29 -6.80 15.38
C CYS A 176 7.46 -5.68 16.41
N GLY A 177 8.48 -5.75 17.25
CA GLY A 177 8.74 -4.73 18.28
C GLY A 177 7.64 -4.63 19.34
N MET A 178 6.87 -5.69 19.56
CA MET A 178 5.77 -5.68 20.52
C MET A 178 6.24 -5.33 21.93
N GLY A 179 5.55 -4.36 22.57
CA GLY A 179 5.89 -3.90 23.91
C GLY A 179 6.96 -2.81 23.98
N VAL A 180 7.53 -2.40 22.86
CA VAL A 180 8.39 -1.21 22.76
C VAL A 180 7.51 0.01 22.57
N THR A 181 7.26 0.77 23.65
CA THR A 181 6.41 1.97 23.62
C THR A 181 7.22 3.27 23.78
N GLN A 182 8.45 3.16 24.26
CA GLN A 182 9.38 4.27 24.47
C GLN A 182 10.83 3.86 24.16
N ASN A 183 11.67 4.84 23.89
CA ASN A 183 13.10 4.60 23.68
C ASN A 183 13.74 3.99 24.96
N GLY A 184 14.48 2.90 24.77
CA GLY A 184 15.17 2.17 25.86
C GLY A 184 14.38 1.00 26.44
N GLU A 185 13.15 0.74 25.99
CA GLU A 185 12.43 -0.48 26.36
C GLU A 185 12.92 -1.66 25.51
N THR A 186 12.97 -2.85 26.13
CA THR A 186 13.44 -4.09 25.48
C THR A 186 12.34 -4.89 24.80
N GLY A 187 11.07 -4.43 24.88
CA GLY A 187 9.93 -5.15 24.33
C GLY A 187 9.62 -6.48 25.01
N ASN A 188 8.62 -7.18 24.49
CA ASN A 188 8.22 -8.49 24.98
C ASN A 188 9.17 -9.59 24.46
N SER A 189 9.23 -10.72 25.21
CA SER A 189 9.94 -11.92 24.78
C SER A 189 9.00 -13.11 24.81
N PHE A 190 9.16 -14.03 23.84
CA PHE A 190 8.35 -15.23 23.70
C PHE A 190 9.21 -16.48 23.77
N LYS A 191 8.67 -17.59 24.31
CA LYS A 191 9.43 -18.84 24.51
C LYS A 191 9.89 -19.49 23.20
N THR A 192 9.13 -19.33 22.13
CA THR A 192 9.42 -19.92 20.83
C THR A 192 9.09 -18.94 19.71
N PRO A 193 9.69 -19.07 18.51
CA PRO A 193 9.32 -18.28 17.34
C PRO A 193 7.83 -18.38 17.01
N GLN A 194 7.23 -19.57 17.15
CA GLN A 194 5.82 -19.79 16.91
C GLN A 194 4.93 -18.92 17.83
N LEU A 195 5.25 -18.85 19.13
CA LEU A 195 4.48 -18.03 20.06
C LEU A 195 4.62 -16.53 19.77
N GLY A 196 5.81 -16.09 19.37
CA GLY A 196 6.01 -14.68 18.97
C GLY A 196 5.24 -14.30 17.70
N ILE A 197 5.26 -15.19 16.70
CA ILE A 197 4.47 -15.01 15.46
C ILE A 197 2.98 -15.06 15.78
N ARG A 198 2.51 -16.00 16.59
CA ARG A 198 1.11 -16.07 17.04
C ARG A 198 0.68 -14.79 17.75
N ALA A 199 1.50 -14.25 18.65
CA ALA A 199 1.21 -12.99 19.32
C ALA A 199 1.06 -11.84 18.33
N GLN A 200 1.94 -11.74 17.34
CA GLN A 200 1.83 -10.74 16.27
C GLN A 200 0.55 -10.91 15.43
N ILE A 201 0.23 -12.13 15.03
CA ILE A 201 -1.01 -12.45 14.28
C ILE A 201 -2.24 -12.07 15.11
N GLN A 202 -2.27 -12.39 16.40
CA GLN A 202 -3.37 -12.03 17.29
C GLN A 202 -3.49 -10.52 17.47
N HIS A 203 -2.38 -9.81 17.56
CA HIS A 203 -2.35 -8.36 17.63
C HIS A 203 -2.90 -7.72 16.35
N LEU A 204 -2.47 -8.20 15.16
CA LEU A 204 -3.04 -7.79 13.87
C LEU A 204 -4.54 -8.10 13.79
N LYS A 205 -4.99 -9.24 14.32
CA LYS A 205 -6.42 -9.56 14.42
C LYS A 205 -7.18 -8.60 15.29
N ALA A 206 -6.57 -8.16 16.41
CA ALA A 206 -7.18 -7.16 17.27
C ALA A 206 -7.42 -5.84 16.52
N TYR A 207 -6.46 -5.39 15.71
CA TYR A 207 -6.65 -4.23 14.85
C TYR A 207 -7.68 -4.48 13.74
N ALA A 208 -7.64 -5.66 13.11
CA ALA A 208 -8.43 -5.95 11.93
C ALA A 208 -9.94 -6.10 12.18
N ASN A 209 -10.31 -6.74 13.30
CA ASN A 209 -11.72 -7.06 13.56
C ASN A 209 -12.03 -7.32 15.06
N THR A 210 -13.30 -7.59 15.33
CA THR A 210 -13.81 -7.86 16.69
C THR A 210 -14.11 -9.34 16.96
N THR A 211 -13.80 -10.25 16.01
CA THR A 211 -14.07 -11.68 16.19
C THR A 211 -13.18 -12.28 17.27
N LYS A 212 -13.65 -13.32 17.93
CA LYS A 212 -12.89 -14.01 18.98
C LYS A 212 -11.65 -14.69 18.37
N LEU A 213 -10.62 -14.83 19.18
CA LEU A 213 -9.47 -15.67 18.85
C LEU A 213 -9.93 -17.12 18.71
N LYS A 214 -9.29 -17.87 17.82
CA LYS A 214 -9.49 -19.31 17.63
C LYS A 214 -8.49 -20.13 18.43
N GLN A 215 -7.35 -19.54 18.74
CA GLN A 215 -6.30 -20.15 19.57
C GLN A 215 -6.22 -19.44 20.92
N GLU A 216 -5.54 -20.06 21.88
CA GLU A 216 -5.21 -19.43 23.17
C GLU A 216 -4.48 -18.10 22.94
N CYS A 217 -4.89 -17.06 23.69
CA CYS A 217 -4.31 -15.74 23.61
C CYS A 217 -2.89 -15.74 24.20
N VAL A 218 -1.91 -15.42 23.37
CA VAL A 218 -0.50 -15.27 23.77
C VAL A 218 0.00 -13.85 23.56
N ASP A 219 -0.82 -12.98 23.00
CA ASP A 219 -0.53 -11.55 22.85
C ASP A 219 -0.82 -10.81 24.15
N PRO A 220 0.23 -10.32 24.86
CA PRO A 220 0.03 -9.62 26.14
C PRO A 220 -0.60 -8.25 25.99
N ARG A 221 -0.75 -7.75 24.76
CA ARG A 221 -1.30 -6.43 24.45
C ARG A 221 -2.64 -6.49 23.70
N PHE A 222 -3.22 -7.68 23.53
CA PHE A 222 -4.43 -7.90 22.77
C PHE A 222 -5.60 -7.00 23.21
N ASP A 223 -5.82 -6.90 24.53
CA ASP A 223 -6.92 -6.12 25.10
C ASP A 223 -6.64 -4.61 25.17
N LEU A 224 -5.42 -4.18 24.84
CA LEU A 224 -5.08 -2.76 24.76
C LEU A 224 -5.46 -2.14 23.42
N VAL A 225 -5.76 -2.96 22.42
CA VAL A 225 -6.11 -2.49 21.09
C VAL A 225 -7.60 -2.11 21.04
N SER A 226 -7.90 -0.95 20.47
CA SER A 226 -9.29 -0.63 20.05
C SER A 226 -9.72 -1.57 18.94
N ARG A 227 -10.41 -2.67 19.29
CA ARG A 227 -10.74 -3.76 18.38
C ARG A 227 -11.42 -3.29 17.09
N GLY A 228 -10.94 -3.77 15.94
CA GLY A 228 -11.49 -3.47 14.62
C GLY A 228 -11.26 -2.03 14.14
N CYS A 229 -10.28 -1.31 14.73
CA CYS A 229 -10.02 0.07 14.32
C CYS A 229 -9.22 0.17 13.01
N ALA A 230 -8.49 -0.87 12.61
CA ALA A 230 -7.66 -0.90 11.40
C ALA A 230 -7.86 -2.21 10.61
N PRO A 231 -8.99 -2.35 9.85
CA PRO A 231 -9.25 -3.56 9.08
C PRO A 231 -8.34 -3.72 7.84
N TYR A 232 -7.62 -2.67 7.48
CA TYR A 232 -6.74 -2.60 6.32
C TYR A 232 -5.31 -2.29 6.73
N VAL A 233 -4.33 -2.76 5.94
CA VAL A 233 -2.89 -2.53 6.19
C VAL A 233 -2.57 -1.04 6.22
N GLU A 234 -3.18 -0.27 5.34
CA GLU A 234 -3.01 1.18 5.23
C GLU A 234 -3.42 1.90 6.53
N TYR A 235 -4.39 1.37 7.26
CA TYR A 235 -4.86 1.92 8.54
C TYR A 235 -4.03 1.48 9.76
N LEU A 236 -2.99 0.68 9.58
CA LEU A 236 -2.03 0.41 10.65
C LEU A 236 -1.17 1.65 10.97
N GLY A 237 -1.04 2.61 10.05
CA GLY A 237 -0.51 3.94 10.33
C GLY A 237 -1.56 4.81 11.03
N ILE A 238 -1.18 5.40 12.18
CA ILE A 238 -2.10 6.28 12.95
C ILE A 238 -2.51 7.51 12.14
N GLN A 239 -1.60 8.03 11.31
CA GLN A 239 -1.84 9.24 10.52
C GLN A 239 -2.80 8.98 9.35
N GLU A 240 -2.78 7.79 8.78
CA GLU A 240 -3.61 7.37 7.65
C GLU A 240 -4.96 6.79 8.09
N ASN A 241 -5.10 6.44 9.36
CA ASN A 241 -6.32 5.88 9.90
C ASN A 241 -7.35 6.96 10.22
N PRO A 242 -8.58 6.90 9.67
CA PRO A 242 -9.61 7.92 9.92
C PRO A 242 -10.05 8.02 11.37
N LYS A 243 -9.75 6.99 12.19
CA LYS A 243 -10.03 6.97 13.64
C LYS A 243 -8.81 7.45 14.46
N SER A 244 -7.72 7.87 13.83
CA SER A 244 -6.46 8.24 14.48
C SER A 244 -5.95 7.17 15.46
N LYS A 245 -6.11 5.89 15.09
CA LYS A 245 -5.69 4.70 15.85
C LYS A 245 -4.97 3.75 14.92
N GLY A 246 -3.89 3.13 15.38
CA GLY A 246 -3.12 2.22 14.55
C GLY A 246 -1.94 1.64 15.32
N TRP A 247 -1.11 0.91 14.59
CA TRP A 247 0.09 0.27 15.12
C TRP A 247 1.22 1.26 15.34
N ALA A 248 1.48 2.13 14.35
CA ALA A 248 2.64 3.02 14.36
C ALA A 248 2.26 4.47 14.07
N ALA A 249 2.97 5.41 14.73
CA ALA A 249 2.76 6.83 14.57
C ALA A 249 3.44 7.44 13.32
N GLY A 250 4.40 6.73 12.73
CA GLY A 250 5.15 7.19 11.57
C GLY A 250 4.30 7.22 10.30
N ALA A 251 4.41 8.28 9.51
CA ALA A 251 3.70 8.40 8.23
C ALA A 251 4.06 7.28 7.24
N GLY A 252 3.06 6.83 6.47
CA GLY A 252 3.22 5.84 5.42
C GLY A 252 3.55 4.44 5.95
N TYR A 253 3.19 4.11 7.18
CA TYR A 253 3.52 2.82 7.78
C TYR A 253 2.93 1.65 6.99
N GLY A 254 1.64 1.68 6.69
CA GLY A 254 0.98 0.66 5.90
C GLY A 254 1.56 0.54 4.49
N GLU A 255 1.86 1.65 3.84
CA GLU A 255 2.48 1.65 2.50
C GLU A 255 3.86 0.98 2.49
N LYS A 256 4.66 1.16 3.56
CA LYS A 256 5.97 0.50 3.68
C LYS A 256 5.82 -1.02 3.76
N ILE A 257 4.83 -1.51 4.51
CA ILE A 257 4.51 -2.94 4.58
C ILE A 257 4.08 -3.45 3.21
N LEU A 258 3.20 -2.73 2.51
CA LEU A 258 2.71 -3.13 1.19
C LEU A 258 3.81 -3.17 0.13
N LYS A 259 4.74 -2.21 0.13
CA LYS A 259 5.92 -2.24 -0.75
C LYS A 259 6.79 -3.48 -0.54
N ILE A 260 6.95 -3.90 0.72
CA ILE A 260 7.67 -5.14 1.04
C ILE A 260 6.88 -6.36 0.55
N LEU A 261 5.56 -6.39 0.79
CA LEU A 261 4.70 -7.49 0.36
C LEU A 261 4.69 -7.64 -1.16
N ASP A 262 4.62 -6.54 -1.90
CA ASP A 262 4.67 -6.57 -3.36
C ASP A 262 6.02 -7.07 -3.86
N ALA A 263 7.12 -6.61 -3.27
CA ALA A 263 8.46 -7.12 -3.58
C ALA A 263 8.61 -8.63 -3.25
N ILE A 264 7.96 -9.13 -2.19
CA ILE A 264 7.91 -10.58 -1.89
C ILE A 264 7.16 -11.34 -3.00
N LYS A 265 6.03 -10.84 -3.45
CA LYS A 265 5.22 -11.50 -4.51
C LYS A 265 5.92 -11.52 -5.86
N GLU A 266 6.76 -10.52 -6.15
CA GLU A 266 7.56 -10.46 -7.37
C GLU A 266 8.73 -11.45 -7.38
N THR A 267 9.23 -11.89 -6.19
CA THR A 267 10.26 -12.92 -6.11
C THR A 267 9.67 -14.27 -6.49
N GLY A 268 9.98 -14.76 -7.67
CA GLY A 268 9.48 -16.04 -8.20
C GLY A 268 8.75 -15.93 -9.53
N SER A 269 8.33 -14.73 -9.93
CA SER A 269 7.75 -14.52 -11.28
C SER A 269 8.82 -14.50 -12.39
N SER A 270 10.11 -14.43 -12.04
CA SER A 270 11.22 -14.32 -12.99
C SER A 270 11.79 -15.66 -13.49
N GLN A 271 11.22 -16.81 -13.13
CA GLN A 271 11.69 -18.14 -13.57
C GLN A 271 10.76 -18.88 -14.56
N ALA A 272 9.73 -18.23 -15.08
CA ALA A 272 8.87 -18.79 -16.14
C ALA A 272 9.15 -18.08 -17.48
N GLY A 273 10.40 -18.14 -17.94
CA GLY A 273 10.80 -17.55 -19.20
C GLY A 273 11.94 -18.34 -19.85
N ASP A 274 11.56 -19.11 -20.89
CA ASP A 274 12.39 -19.62 -21.97
C ASP A 274 13.29 -20.84 -21.70
N GLY A 275 12.63 -21.99 -21.77
CA GLY A 275 13.23 -23.29 -22.07
C GLY A 275 12.68 -23.88 -23.35
N SER A 276 12.63 -23.12 -24.45
CA SER A 276 12.38 -23.72 -25.76
C SER A 276 13.73 -24.10 -26.39
N PRO A 277 13.96 -25.38 -26.75
CA PRO A 277 15.14 -25.77 -27.51
C PRO A 277 15.01 -25.20 -28.93
N LYS A 278 16.08 -24.58 -29.42
CA LYS A 278 16.25 -24.28 -30.86
C LYS A 278 16.26 -25.58 -31.63
N PRO A 279 15.51 -25.69 -32.74
CA PRO A 279 15.68 -26.78 -33.66
C PRO A 279 17.03 -26.64 -34.40
N ASP A 280 17.72 -27.79 -34.56
CA ASP A 280 18.92 -27.95 -35.38
C ASP A 280 18.63 -27.69 -36.88
#